data_4bd449abd0a81518cfeb442af9fb723d
#
_entry.id   4bd449abd0a81518cfeb442af9fb723d
#
_cell.length_a   1.000
_cell.length_b   1.000
_cell.length_c   1.000
_cell.angle_alpha   90.00
_cell.angle_beta   90.00
_cell.angle_gamma   90.00
#
_symmetry.space_group_name_H-M   'P 1'
#
loop_
_entity.id
_entity.type
_entity.pdbx_description
1 polymer ?
#
loop_
_entity_poly.entity_id
_entity_poly.type
_entity_poly.pdbx_seq_one_letter_code
_entity_poly.pdbx_strand_id
1 'polypeptide(L)'
;MDSTLTIQSNESKICGKWVSEDGKLVADVTTKRIYHLVEKELVEVARAEDGWSVLYLDKRDDRYWELSYPDSDQHGGGPPCLESLSRDVALAKYKLLTN
;
A
#
# COMPACT_ATOMS: atom_id res chain seq x y z
N MET A 1 -7.55 1.16 21.51
CA MET A 1 -6.82 1.77 20.40
C MET A 1 -5.63 0.93 20.01
N ASP A 2 -5.49 0.69 18.75
CA ASP A 2 -4.47 -0.24 18.30
C ASP A 2 -3.39 0.46 17.48
N SER A 3 -2.37 0.95 18.19
CA SER A 3 -1.26 1.65 17.55
C SER A 3 -0.40 0.74 16.69
N THR A 4 -0.54 -0.57 16.80
CA THR A 4 0.26 -1.49 16.00
C THR A 4 -0.13 -1.48 14.53
N LEU A 5 -1.32 -0.98 14.21
CA LEU A 5 -1.77 -0.87 12.82
C LEU A 5 -1.22 0.38 12.13
N THR A 6 -0.82 1.38 12.90
CA THR A 6 -0.33 2.64 12.36
C THR A 6 1.06 2.48 11.76
N ILE A 7 1.31 3.16 10.64
CA ILE A 7 2.64 3.13 10.03
C ILE A 7 3.65 3.79 10.94
N GLN A 8 4.78 3.11 11.16
CA GLN A 8 5.86 3.64 11.98
C GLN A 8 6.84 4.42 11.12
N SER A 9 7.54 5.37 11.75
CA SER A 9 8.46 6.24 11.01
C SER A 9 9.61 5.47 10.35
N ASN A 10 9.97 4.32 10.91
CA ASN A 10 11.06 3.50 10.38
C ASN A 10 10.60 2.49 9.33
N GLU A 11 9.32 2.44 9.02
CA GLU A 11 8.83 1.53 8.00
C GLU A 11 8.86 2.21 6.63
N SER A 12 9.31 1.48 5.62
CA SER A 12 9.33 1.97 4.24
C SER A 12 8.68 1.01 3.27
N LYS A 13 8.43 -0.22 3.70
CA LYS A 13 7.80 -1.22 2.84
C LYS A 13 7.02 -2.21 3.69
N ILE A 14 5.77 -2.40 3.34
CA ILE A 14 4.86 -3.30 4.05
C ILE A 14 4.20 -4.17 3.00
N CYS A 15 4.52 -5.45 2.97
CA CYS A 15 3.97 -6.37 1.98
C CYS A 15 3.20 -7.49 2.66
N GLY A 16 2.00 -7.75 2.15
CA GLY A 16 1.19 -8.84 2.64
C GLY A 16 1.57 -10.17 2.02
N LYS A 17 0.92 -11.23 2.47
CA LYS A 17 1.10 -12.57 1.95
C LYS A 17 -0.22 -13.31 2.00
N TRP A 18 -0.38 -14.26 1.08
CA TRP A 18 -1.44 -15.24 1.20
C TRP A 18 -0.91 -16.39 2.04
N VAL A 19 -1.67 -16.82 3.02
CA VAL A 19 -1.29 -17.96 3.86
C VAL A 19 -2.34 -19.04 3.74
N SER A 20 -1.91 -20.29 3.91
CA SER A 20 -2.82 -21.43 3.85
C SER A 20 -3.39 -21.70 5.24
N GLU A 21 -4.70 -21.78 5.31
CA GLU A 21 -5.40 -22.04 6.57
C GLU A 21 -6.57 -22.97 6.27
N ASP A 22 -6.53 -24.14 6.83
CA ASP A 22 -7.53 -25.19 6.59
C ASP A 22 -7.74 -25.47 5.10
N GLY A 23 -6.64 -25.51 4.35
CA GLY A 23 -6.68 -25.80 2.92
C GLY A 23 -7.11 -24.64 2.04
N LYS A 24 -7.32 -23.45 2.61
CA LYS A 24 -7.72 -22.26 1.88
C LYS A 24 -6.67 -21.18 1.97
N LEU A 25 -6.55 -20.39 0.91
CA LEU A 25 -5.69 -19.22 0.93
C LEU A 25 -6.44 -18.06 1.59
N VAL A 26 -5.84 -17.50 2.61
CA VAL A 26 -6.42 -16.35 3.31
C VAL A 26 -5.39 -15.24 3.43
N ALA A 27 -5.87 -14.02 3.57
CA ALA A 27 -5.00 -12.87 3.77
C ALA A 27 -4.34 -12.93 5.14
N ASP A 28 -3.04 -12.66 5.20
CA ASP A 28 -2.35 -12.64 6.49
C ASP A 28 -2.66 -11.32 7.23
N VAL A 29 -2.12 -11.19 8.46
CA VAL A 29 -2.34 -10.01 9.29
C VAL A 29 -1.82 -8.76 8.61
N THR A 30 -0.69 -8.87 7.91
CA THR A 30 -0.08 -7.73 7.23
C THR A 30 -0.97 -7.24 6.09
N THR A 31 -1.56 -8.16 5.32
CA THR A 31 -2.50 -7.80 4.26
C THR A 31 -3.70 -7.05 4.84
N LYS A 32 -4.24 -7.54 5.95
CA LYS A 32 -5.37 -6.88 6.61
C LYS A 32 -4.98 -5.49 7.11
N ARG A 33 -3.77 -5.36 7.61
CA ARG A 33 -3.24 -4.06 8.05
C ARG A 33 -3.16 -3.09 6.88
N ILE A 34 -2.67 -3.54 5.72
CA ILE A 34 -2.56 -2.69 4.54
C ILE A 34 -3.94 -2.12 4.16
N TYR A 35 -4.95 -2.98 4.11
CA TYR A 35 -6.30 -2.52 3.75
C TYR A 35 -6.87 -1.56 4.80
N HIS A 36 -6.57 -1.79 6.07
CA HIS A 36 -6.96 -0.85 7.12
C HIS A 36 -6.30 0.51 6.92
N LEU A 37 -5.00 0.51 6.61
CA LEU A 37 -4.26 1.75 6.43
C LEU A 37 -4.80 2.57 5.26
N VAL A 38 -5.03 1.92 4.11
CA VAL A 38 -5.49 2.65 2.94
C VAL A 38 -6.93 3.11 3.09
N GLU A 39 -7.72 2.44 3.91
CA GLU A 39 -9.10 2.82 4.13
C GLU A 39 -9.27 3.88 5.20
N LYS A 40 -8.49 3.82 6.27
CA LYS A 40 -8.69 4.64 7.46
C LYS A 40 -7.60 5.67 7.73
N GLU A 41 -6.37 5.40 7.34
CA GLU A 41 -5.23 6.23 7.74
C GLU A 41 -4.63 7.04 6.60
N LEU A 42 -4.68 6.53 5.39
CA LEU A 42 -4.06 7.17 4.23
C LEU A 42 -5.10 7.84 3.36
N VAL A 43 -4.67 8.83 2.59
CA VAL A 43 -5.54 9.56 1.67
C VAL A 43 -5.12 9.23 0.25
N GLU A 44 -6.06 8.79 -0.57
CA GLU A 44 -5.76 8.51 -1.97
C GLU A 44 -5.46 9.80 -2.71
N VAL A 45 -4.34 9.84 -3.42
CA VAL A 45 -3.89 11.01 -4.14
C VAL A 45 -4.04 10.83 -5.66
N ALA A 46 -3.66 9.66 -6.16
CA ALA A 46 -3.67 9.41 -7.60
C ALA A 46 -3.70 7.91 -7.89
N ARG A 47 -4.07 7.57 -9.10
CA ARG A 47 -4.04 6.18 -9.58
C ARG A 47 -3.19 6.12 -10.83
N ALA A 48 -2.44 5.02 -10.98
CA ALA A 48 -1.66 4.80 -12.19
C ALA A 48 -2.59 4.56 -13.39
N GLU A 49 -2.09 4.84 -14.57
CA GLU A 49 -2.87 4.66 -15.79
C GLU A 49 -3.32 3.22 -15.99
N ASP A 50 -2.50 2.26 -15.54
CA ASP A 50 -2.83 0.85 -15.67
C ASP A 50 -3.91 0.40 -14.67
N GLY A 51 -4.23 1.24 -13.69
CA GLY A 51 -5.23 0.91 -12.69
C GLY A 51 -4.77 -0.05 -11.60
N TRP A 52 -3.52 -0.51 -11.67
CA TRP A 52 -3.01 -1.51 -10.72
C TRP A 52 -2.27 -0.92 -9.53
N SER A 53 -1.88 0.34 -9.62
CA SER A 53 -1.16 1.01 -8.54
C SER A 53 -1.91 2.25 -8.11
N VAL A 54 -1.89 2.53 -6.82
CA VAL A 54 -2.56 3.71 -6.25
C VAL A 54 -1.59 4.42 -5.34
N LEU A 55 -1.54 5.73 -5.45
CA LEU A 55 -0.69 6.57 -4.62
C LEU A 55 -1.50 7.16 -3.48
N TYR A 56 -0.97 7.04 -2.27
CA TYR A 56 -1.57 7.56 -1.06
C TYR A 56 -0.63 8.54 -0.37
N LEU A 57 -1.20 9.40 0.44
CA LEU A 57 -0.44 10.33 1.28
C LEU A 57 -0.74 10.03 2.75
N ASP A 58 0.32 9.93 3.55
CA ASP A 58 0.19 9.86 5.00
C ASP A 58 0.32 11.28 5.53
N LYS A 59 -0.79 11.84 5.99
CA LYS A 59 -0.82 13.24 6.44
C LYS A 59 -0.04 13.50 7.72
N ARG A 60 0.32 12.45 8.45
CA ARG A 60 1.04 12.64 9.71
C ARG A 60 2.49 13.06 9.47
N ASP A 61 3.12 12.57 8.39
CA ASP A 61 4.51 12.87 8.08
C ASP A 61 4.73 13.25 6.62
N ASP A 62 3.64 13.40 5.87
CA ASP A 62 3.66 13.82 4.45
C ASP A 62 4.42 12.86 3.55
N ARG A 63 4.49 11.59 3.92
CA ARG A 63 5.11 10.59 3.05
C ARG A 63 4.10 10.06 2.04
N TYR A 64 4.61 9.79 0.84
CA TYR A 64 3.82 9.11 -0.18
C TYR A 64 4.01 7.61 -0.06
N TRP A 65 2.92 6.88 -0.24
CA TRP A 65 2.90 5.43 -0.18
C TRP A 65 2.21 4.88 -1.41
N GLU A 66 2.85 3.93 -2.08
CA GLU A 66 2.26 3.31 -3.25
C GLU A 66 1.73 1.94 -2.90
N LEU A 67 0.45 1.71 -3.18
CA LEU A 67 -0.16 0.39 -3.08
C LEU A 67 -0.02 -0.28 -4.44
N SER A 68 0.56 -1.46 -4.45
CA SER A 68 0.74 -2.22 -5.68
C SER A 68 0.56 -3.71 -5.41
N TYR A 69 0.54 -4.47 -6.48
CA TYR A 69 0.38 -5.92 -6.42
C TYR A 69 1.51 -6.53 -7.24
N PRO A 70 2.73 -6.58 -6.69
CA PRO A 70 3.91 -7.01 -7.46
C PRO A 70 3.80 -8.42 -8.04
N ASP A 71 3.04 -9.29 -7.37
CA ASP A 71 2.84 -10.66 -7.81
C ASP A 71 1.45 -10.86 -8.39
N SER A 72 0.98 -9.88 -9.17
CA SER A 72 -0.38 -9.90 -9.70
C SER A 72 -0.66 -11.07 -10.65
N ASP A 73 0.40 -11.71 -11.16
CA ASP A 73 0.26 -12.89 -11.99
C ASP A 73 0.01 -14.16 -11.17
N GLN A 74 0.10 -14.09 -9.85
CA GLN A 74 -0.21 -15.21 -9.00
C GLN A 74 -1.70 -15.50 -8.99
N HIS A 75 -2.03 -16.74 -8.71
CA HIS A 75 -3.41 -17.15 -8.55
C HIS A 75 -4.10 -16.29 -7.50
N GLY A 76 -5.23 -15.68 -7.86
CA GLY A 76 -5.96 -14.80 -6.97
C GLY A 76 -5.47 -13.35 -6.97
N GLY A 77 -4.56 -12.99 -7.87
CA GLY A 77 -4.11 -11.61 -8.02
C GLY A 77 -2.94 -11.20 -7.14
N GLY A 78 -2.44 -12.11 -6.31
CA GLY A 78 -1.33 -11.84 -5.42
C GLY A 78 -1.68 -10.92 -4.25
N PRO A 79 -0.81 -10.84 -3.26
CA PRO A 79 -1.03 -9.98 -2.10
C PRO A 79 -0.60 -8.54 -2.38
N PRO A 80 -1.17 -7.57 -1.66
CA PRO A 80 -0.79 -6.17 -1.82
C PRO A 80 0.53 -5.84 -1.15
N CYS A 81 1.19 -4.79 -1.65
CA CYS A 81 2.34 -4.18 -1.00
C CYS A 81 2.15 -2.68 -0.93
N LEU A 82 2.57 -2.09 0.19
CA LEU A 82 2.67 -0.65 0.37
C LEU A 82 4.13 -0.28 0.44
N GLU A 83 4.57 0.65 -0.40
CA GLU A 83 5.97 1.09 -0.40
C GLU A 83 6.05 2.60 -0.38
N SER A 84 6.91 3.13 0.49
CA SER A 84 7.12 4.56 0.58
C SER A 84 7.90 5.04 -0.64
N LEU A 85 7.44 6.12 -1.27
CA LEU A 85 8.11 6.75 -2.41
C LEU A 85 8.57 8.14 -2.00
N SER A 86 9.74 8.54 -2.50
CA SER A 86 10.14 9.93 -2.35
C SER A 86 9.16 10.82 -3.12
N ARG A 87 9.11 12.09 -2.75
CA ARG A 87 8.24 13.02 -3.43
C ARG A 87 8.56 13.08 -4.93
N ASP A 88 9.85 13.13 -5.27
CA ASP A 88 10.25 13.22 -6.67
C ASP A 88 9.81 12.01 -7.48
N VAL A 89 9.95 10.83 -6.91
CA VAL A 89 9.52 9.59 -7.59
C VAL A 89 8.01 9.58 -7.74
N ALA A 90 7.28 9.96 -6.70
CA ALA A 90 5.82 9.99 -6.73
C ALA A 90 5.32 10.96 -7.79
N LEU A 91 5.88 12.16 -7.82
CA LEU A 91 5.48 13.18 -8.81
C LEU A 91 5.75 12.72 -10.24
N ALA A 92 6.91 12.12 -10.46
CA ALA A 92 7.28 11.63 -11.80
C ALA A 92 6.38 10.49 -12.25
N LYS A 93 6.16 9.52 -11.37
CA LYS A 93 5.41 8.32 -11.73
C LYS A 93 3.92 8.61 -11.95
N TYR A 94 3.35 9.47 -11.14
CA TYR A 94 1.92 9.75 -11.17
C TYR A 94 1.57 11.07 -11.83
N LYS A 95 2.56 11.77 -12.35
CA LYS A 95 2.36 13.04 -13.06
C LYS A 95 1.52 14.02 -12.27
N LEU A 96 1.81 14.13 -10.99
CA LEU A 96 1.06 15.03 -10.12
C LEU A 96 1.37 16.47 -10.44
N LEU A 97 0.36 17.34 -10.27
CA LEU A 97 0.56 18.76 -10.42
C LEU A 97 1.32 19.30 -9.21
N THR A 98 2.35 20.09 -9.48
CA THR A 98 3.24 20.58 -8.44
C THR A 98 3.14 22.09 -8.34
N ASN A 99 2.03 22.57 -7.93
CA ASN A 99 1.84 24.02 -7.75
C ASN A 99 2.17 24.44 -6.34
#